data_6898d0c1447fee13c2b249b3ce06bea9
#
_entry.id   6898d0c1447fee13c2b249b3ce06bea9
#
_cell.length_a   1.000
_cell.length_b   1.000
_cell.length_c   1.000
_cell.angle_alpha   90.00
_cell.angle_beta   90.00
_cell.angle_gamma   90.00
#
_symmetry.space_group_name_H-M   'P 1'
#
loop_
_entity.id
_entity.type
_entity.pdbx_description
1 polymer ?
#
loop_
_entity_poly.entity_id
_entity_poly.type
_entity_poly.pdbx_seq_one_letter_code
_entity_poly.pdbx_strand_id
1 'polypeptide(L)'
;MIKTVSILTLSLALFSACQAEPTVDEKSMIIIPSDSSQLLMVTTADWNTKDGELQRYEREEKNWKKVGTPINIVLGRNGLGWGVGLHSIPKDAKYIKKEGDGKAPAGLFALGNGFGYEKFKIDFPYSVYKQTDHCIDDSKSEFYNTIVDSTKIKKDYKSFEHMRLKNNLYKYGITVNHNPNQVANAGSCIFMHIKSKSGGGTAGCTAMKEGAIITILKWLKKDKKPLLLQLPQEEVAKKIADDSLK
;
A
#
# COMPACT_ATOMS: atom_id res chain seq x y z
N MET A 1 3.37 -89.24 7.71
CA MET A 1 2.59 -88.06 8.20
C MET A 1 3.46 -86.81 7.98
N ILE A 2 3.20 -86.08 6.86
CA ILE A 2 3.98 -84.90 6.51
C ILE A 2 3.09 -83.68 6.90
N LYS A 3 3.56 -82.85 7.81
CA LYS A 3 2.91 -81.62 8.27
C LYS A 3 3.32 -80.46 7.35
N THR A 4 2.35 -79.96 6.62
CA THR A 4 2.51 -78.77 5.76
C THR A 4 2.40 -77.54 6.62
N VAL A 5 3.45 -76.71 6.63
CA VAL A 5 3.47 -75.35 7.29
C VAL A 5 3.10 -74.34 6.23
N SER A 6 1.95 -73.68 6.38
CA SER A 6 1.54 -72.54 5.58
C SER A 6 2.19 -71.26 6.12
N ILE A 7 3.01 -70.62 5.28
CA ILE A 7 3.59 -69.29 5.57
C ILE A 7 2.64 -68.22 5.03
N LEU A 8 2.04 -67.45 5.92
CA LEU A 8 1.19 -66.32 5.62
C LEU A 8 2.06 -65.08 5.41
N THR A 9 2.22 -64.65 4.18
CA THR A 9 2.93 -63.39 3.82
C THR A 9 2.01 -62.20 4.01
N LEU A 10 2.31 -61.33 5.00
CA LEU A 10 1.61 -60.10 5.27
C LEU A 10 2.19 -58.99 4.39
N SER A 11 1.47 -58.57 3.33
CA SER A 11 1.86 -57.47 2.46
C SER A 11 1.50 -56.14 3.12
N LEU A 12 2.53 -55.41 3.55
CA LEU A 12 2.40 -54.05 4.10
C LEU A 12 2.27 -53.05 2.93
N ALA A 13 1.04 -52.57 2.66
CA ALA A 13 0.82 -51.54 1.70
C ALA A 13 1.20 -50.15 2.29
N LEU A 14 2.33 -49.58 1.86
CA LEU A 14 2.74 -48.22 2.17
C LEU A 14 1.85 -47.25 1.39
N PHE A 15 0.84 -46.65 2.06
CA PHE A 15 0.12 -45.50 1.56
C PHE A 15 1.05 -44.27 1.64
N SER A 16 1.70 -43.92 0.54
CA SER A 16 2.35 -42.62 0.39
C SER A 16 1.26 -41.54 0.25
N ALA A 17 0.99 -40.85 1.35
CA ALA A 17 0.16 -39.64 1.31
C ALA A 17 0.91 -38.56 0.54
N CYS A 18 0.59 -38.38 -0.73
CA CYS A 18 1.02 -37.25 -1.52
C CYS A 18 0.34 -36.00 -0.93
N GLN A 19 1.04 -35.28 -0.07
CA GLN A 19 0.63 -33.94 0.35
C GLN A 19 0.77 -33.03 -0.86
N ALA A 20 -0.34 -32.64 -1.46
CA ALA A 20 -0.36 -31.61 -2.49
C ALA A 20 0.16 -30.30 -1.84
N GLU A 21 1.30 -29.82 -2.32
CA GLU A 21 1.75 -28.47 -1.99
C GLU A 21 0.67 -27.47 -2.39
N PRO A 22 0.40 -26.43 -1.57
CA PRO A 22 -0.59 -25.42 -1.92
C PRO A 22 -0.16 -24.74 -3.21
N THR A 23 -0.91 -24.95 -4.28
CA THR A 23 -0.72 -24.26 -5.55
C THR A 23 -0.95 -22.78 -5.32
N VAL A 24 0.11 -21.97 -5.46
CA VAL A 24 -0.01 -20.51 -5.44
C VAL A 24 -0.89 -20.11 -6.62
N ASP A 25 -2.02 -19.44 -6.35
CA ASP A 25 -2.88 -18.88 -7.40
C ASP A 25 -2.10 -17.75 -8.11
N GLU A 26 -1.52 -18.04 -9.27
CA GLU A 26 -0.73 -17.09 -10.07
C GLU A 26 -1.50 -15.78 -10.36
N LYS A 27 -2.84 -15.83 -10.41
CA LYS A 27 -3.69 -14.64 -10.58
C LYS A 27 -3.69 -13.70 -9.36
N SER A 28 -3.21 -14.16 -8.21
CA SER A 28 -3.15 -13.36 -6.98
C SER A 28 -1.75 -12.79 -6.70
N MET A 29 -0.77 -13.05 -7.55
CA MET A 29 0.58 -12.48 -7.43
C MET A 29 0.57 -10.99 -7.80
N ILE A 30 1.34 -10.22 -7.05
CA ILE A 30 1.58 -8.79 -7.35
C ILE A 30 2.81 -8.71 -8.25
N ILE A 31 2.57 -8.27 -9.49
CA ILE A 31 3.64 -8.06 -10.47
C ILE A 31 3.97 -6.57 -10.51
N ILE A 32 5.22 -6.23 -10.21
CA ILE A 32 5.70 -4.86 -10.30
C ILE A 32 6.04 -4.55 -11.76
N PRO A 33 5.42 -3.51 -12.37
CA PRO A 33 5.70 -3.13 -13.76
C PRO A 33 7.18 -2.98 -14.06
N SER A 34 7.63 -3.53 -15.19
CA SER A 34 9.04 -3.54 -15.60
C SER A 34 9.59 -2.15 -15.91
N ASP A 35 8.73 -1.22 -16.25
CA ASP A 35 9.06 0.18 -16.55
C ASP A 35 9.12 1.08 -15.30
N SER A 36 8.80 0.55 -14.11
CA SER A 36 9.05 1.22 -12.83
C SER A 36 10.45 0.89 -12.30
N SER A 37 11.16 1.90 -11.83
CA SER A 37 12.51 1.73 -11.26
C SER A 37 12.71 2.40 -9.90
N GLN A 38 11.64 2.92 -9.29
CA GLN A 38 11.63 3.34 -7.87
C GLN A 38 10.44 2.71 -7.14
N LEU A 39 10.71 2.12 -5.97
CA LEU A 39 9.70 1.48 -5.14
C LEU A 39 9.85 1.92 -3.69
N LEU A 40 8.74 2.37 -3.11
CA LEU A 40 8.56 2.52 -1.66
C LEU A 40 7.87 1.23 -1.17
N MET A 41 8.56 0.44 -0.37
CA MET A 41 7.99 -0.79 0.20
C MET A 41 7.72 -0.58 1.67
N VAL A 42 6.46 -0.66 2.06
CA VAL A 42 5.98 -0.58 3.44
C VAL A 42 5.61 -1.96 3.92
N THR A 43 6.15 -2.37 5.07
CA THR A 43 5.82 -3.64 5.71
C THR A 43 5.35 -3.43 7.15
N THR A 44 4.38 -4.23 7.57
CA THR A 44 3.90 -4.34 8.95
C THR A 44 4.06 -5.76 9.46
N ALA A 45 4.04 -5.97 10.78
CA ALA A 45 4.08 -7.31 11.35
C ALA A 45 2.86 -8.16 10.93
N ASP A 46 1.68 -7.54 10.91
CA ASP A 46 0.41 -8.18 10.55
C ASP A 46 -0.61 -7.16 10.01
N TRP A 47 -1.84 -7.62 9.72
CA TRP A 47 -2.94 -6.83 9.16
C TRP A 47 -3.50 -5.77 10.11
N ASN A 48 -3.33 -5.91 11.43
CA ASN A 48 -3.94 -5.03 12.43
C ASN A 48 -2.92 -4.06 13.03
N THR A 49 -1.64 -4.24 12.74
CA THR A 49 -0.56 -3.40 13.23
C THR A 49 -0.52 -2.07 12.48
N LYS A 50 -0.54 -0.96 13.23
CA LYS A 50 -0.43 0.41 12.69
C LYS A 50 1.00 0.88 12.49
N ASP A 51 1.96 0.28 13.19
CA ASP A 51 3.37 0.62 13.09
C ASP A 51 4.05 -0.26 12.03
N GLY A 52 4.97 0.30 11.27
CA GLY A 52 5.65 -0.42 10.21
C GLY A 52 6.95 0.25 9.81
N GLU A 53 7.58 -0.33 8.80
CA GLU A 53 8.80 0.19 8.20
C GLU A 53 8.59 0.46 6.71
N LEU A 54 9.21 1.52 6.22
CA LEU A 54 9.30 1.85 4.81
C LEU A 54 10.75 1.75 4.36
N GLN A 55 11.00 0.89 3.37
CA GLN A 55 12.29 0.79 2.68
C GLN A 55 12.15 1.33 1.26
N ARG A 56 13.10 2.16 0.82
CA ARG A 56 13.22 2.61 -0.57
C ARG A 56 14.04 1.60 -1.35
N TYR A 57 13.64 1.39 -2.62
CA TYR A 57 14.36 0.54 -3.57
C TYR A 57 14.52 1.25 -4.91
N GLU A 58 15.64 1.03 -5.56
CA GLU A 58 15.84 1.34 -6.98
C GLU A 58 16.11 0.07 -7.76
N ARG A 59 15.57 0.00 -8.98
CA ARG A 59 15.83 -1.11 -9.88
C ARG A 59 17.13 -0.84 -10.63
N GLU A 60 18.07 -1.75 -10.51
CA GLU A 60 19.29 -1.82 -11.31
C GLU A 60 19.21 -3.10 -12.18
N GLU A 61 19.13 -2.90 -13.49
CA GLU A 61 18.85 -3.98 -14.46
C GLU A 61 17.55 -4.71 -14.12
N LYS A 62 17.63 -5.96 -13.60
CA LYS A 62 16.47 -6.78 -13.24
C LYS A 62 16.24 -6.87 -11.73
N ASN A 63 17.15 -6.35 -10.89
CA ASN A 63 17.10 -6.53 -9.45
C ASN A 63 16.78 -5.22 -8.72
N TRP A 64 16.05 -5.33 -7.62
CA TRP A 64 15.80 -4.23 -6.72
C TRP A 64 16.89 -4.12 -5.66
N LYS A 65 17.47 -2.94 -5.51
CA LYS A 65 18.46 -2.64 -4.48
C LYS A 65 17.92 -1.66 -3.46
N LYS A 66 18.20 -1.93 -2.18
CA LYS A 66 17.82 -1.05 -1.06
C LYS A 66 18.57 0.28 -1.16
N VAL A 67 17.84 1.39 -0.94
CA VAL A 67 18.38 2.75 -0.92
C VAL A 67 18.20 3.35 0.48
N GLY A 68 19.32 3.64 1.12
CA GLY A 68 19.33 4.23 2.48
C GLY A 68 18.82 3.26 3.55
N THR A 69 18.57 3.80 4.74
CA THR A 69 18.06 3.05 5.90
C THR A 69 16.55 3.01 5.92
N PRO A 70 15.95 1.95 6.52
CA PRO A 70 14.50 1.88 6.73
C PRO A 70 13.97 3.07 7.54
N ILE A 71 12.74 3.45 7.29
CA ILE A 71 12.04 4.58 7.90
C ILE A 71 10.88 4.04 8.72
N ASN A 72 10.85 4.33 10.01
CA ASN A 72 9.69 4.01 10.85
C ASN A 72 8.48 4.85 10.43
N ILE A 73 7.35 4.19 10.17
CA ILE A 73 6.09 4.81 9.75
C ILE A 73 4.94 4.41 10.70
N VAL A 74 3.85 5.15 10.61
CA VAL A 74 2.55 4.75 11.16
C VAL A 74 1.50 4.75 10.07
N LEU A 75 0.61 3.78 10.12
CA LEU A 75 -0.47 3.54 9.15
C LEU A 75 -1.84 3.88 9.74
N GLY A 76 -2.87 3.49 9.04
CA GLY A 76 -4.24 3.51 9.55
C GLY A 76 -4.33 2.93 10.97
N ARG A 77 -5.10 3.58 11.86
CA ARG A 77 -5.24 3.15 13.27
C ARG A 77 -5.72 1.71 13.44
N ASN A 78 -6.36 1.16 12.42
CA ASN A 78 -6.87 -0.22 12.36
C ASN A 78 -6.05 -1.12 11.42
N GLY A 79 -4.78 -0.75 11.14
CA GLY A 79 -3.86 -1.52 10.30
C GLY A 79 -4.12 -1.39 8.80
N LEU A 80 -4.09 -2.52 8.10
CA LEU A 80 -4.17 -2.64 6.65
C LEU A 80 -5.46 -3.32 6.17
N GLY A 81 -5.85 -3.06 4.93
CA GLY A 81 -6.88 -3.79 4.20
C GLY A 81 -6.62 -3.70 2.70
N TRP A 82 -6.88 -4.78 1.94
CA TRP A 82 -6.68 -4.81 0.49
C TRP A 82 -7.41 -3.63 -0.18
N GLY A 83 -6.65 -2.80 -0.86
CA GLY A 83 -7.14 -1.62 -1.56
C GLY A 83 -7.29 -1.84 -3.06
N VAL A 84 -7.86 -0.87 -3.75
CA VAL A 84 -7.96 -0.85 -5.21
C VAL A 84 -6.74 -0.14 -5.79
N GLY A 85 -5.90 -0.87 -6.50
CA GLY A 85 -4.62 -0.37 -7.05
C GLY A 85 -4.21 -1.09 -8.34
N LEU A 86 -2.91 -1.28 -8.52
CA LEU A 86 -2.31 -1.96 -9.69
C LEU A 86 -2.25 -3.50 -9.55
N HIS A 87 -2.93 -4.05 -8.59
CA HIS A 87 -2.98 -5.47 -8.29
C HIS A 87 -4.42 -5.96 -8.24
N SER A 88 -4.61 -7.26 -8.34
CA SER A 88 -5.90 -7.89 -8.09
C SER A 88 -6.08 -8.18 -6.60
N ILE A 89 -7.25 -7.87 -6.05
CA ILE A 89 -7.60 -8.26 -4.68
C ILE A 89 -7.82 -9.79 -4.67
N PRO A 90 -7.17 -10.55 -3.75
CA PRO A 90 -7.41 -11.99 -3.63
C PRO A 90 -8.89 -12.30 -3.39
N LYS A 91 -9.41 -13.35 -4.03
CA LYS A 91 -10.82 -13.73 -3.90
C LYS A 91 -11.24 -14.11 -2.48
N ASP A 92 -10.30 -14.65 -1.71
CA ASP A 92 -10.44 -15.07 -0.31
C ASP A 92 -9.99 -14.01 0.70
N ALA A 93 -9.77 -12.77 0.24
CA ALA A 93 -9.27 -11.69 1.08
C ALA A 93 -10.21 -11.38 2.24
N LYS A 94 -9.70 -11.53 3.47
CA LYS A 94 -10.45 -11.25 4.72
C LYS A 94 -10.49 -9.76 5.06
N TYR A 95 -9.45 -9.02 4.71
CA TYR A 95 -9.28 -7.61 5.07
C TYR A 95 -9.42 -6.76 3.81
N ILE A 96 -10.58 -6.15 3.62
CA ILE A 96 -10.87 -5.26 2.48
C ILE A 96 -10.94 -3.82 2.98
N LYS A 97 -10.23 -2.91 2.31
CA LYS A 97 -10.29 -1.47 2.57
C LYS A 97 -11.66 -0.92 2.22
N LYS A 98 -12.23 -0.13 3.14
CA LYS A 98 -13.51 0.57 2.97
C LYS A 98 -13.38 2.03 3.40
N GLU A 99 -14.32 2.87 2.95
CA GLU A 99 -14.42 4.24 3.42
C GLU A 99 -14.63 4.29 4.93
N GLY A 100 -13.89 5.17 5.62
CA GLY A 100 -14.03 5.42 7.06
C GLY A 100 -13.57 4.30 8.00
N ASP A 101 -13.01 3.18 7.49
CA ASP A 101 -12.64 2.00 8.28
C ASP A 101 -11.35 2.19 9.13
N GLY A 102 -10.63 3.28 8.94
CA GLY A 102 -9.37 3.54 9.64
C GLY A 102 -8.21 2.64 9.23
N LYS A 103 -8.32 1.91 8.12
CA LYS A 103 -7.26 1.06 7.56
C LYS A 103 -6.53 1.78 6.43
N ALA A 104 -5.22 1.58 6.34
CA ALA A 104 -4.46 1.96 5.15
C ALA A 104 -4.63 0.90 4.05
N PRO A 105 -4.60 1.28 2.75
CA PRO A 105 -4.76 0.31 1.68
C PRO A 105 -3.51 -0.58 1.55
N ALA A 106 -3.71 -1.90 1.55
CA ALA A 106 -2.69 -2.89 1.18
C ALA A 106 -2.69 -3.13 -0.32
N GLY A 107 -1.50 -3.38 -0.89
CA GLY A 107 -1.30 -3.69 -2.30
C GLY A 107 -0.25 -2.83 -2.97
N LEU A 108 -0.30 -2.78 -4.31
CA LEU A 108 0.61 -2.00 -5.15
C LEU A 108 -0.14 -0.80 -5.75
N PHE A 109 0.44 0.39 -5.62
CA PHE A 109 -0.17 1.66 -6.04
C PHE A 109 0.84 2.53 -6.80
N ALA A 110 0.38 3.21 -7.84
CA ALA A 110 1.14 4.33 -8.39
C ALA A 110 1.14 5.50 -7.39
N LEU A 111 2.21 6.29 -7.38
CA LEU A 111 2.23 7.56 -6.68
C LEU A 111 1.69 8.66 -7.62
N GLY A 112 0.87 9.52 -7.06
CA GLY A 112 0.44 10.74 -7.74
C GLY A 112 1.46 11.86 -7.57
N ASN A 113 1.00 13.08 -7.22
CA ASN A 113 1.91 14.20 -7.02
C ASN A 113 2.44 14.26 -5.58
N GLY A 114 3.66 14.76 -5.40
CA GLY A 114 4.06 15.39 -4.16
C GLY A 114 3.20 16.63 -3.91
N PHE A 115 3.01 17.02 -2.67
CA PHE A 115 2.26 18.23 -2.33
C PHE A 115 2.74 18.88 -1.04
N GLY A 116 2.33 20.11 -0.84
CA GLY A 116 2.54 20.84 0.40
C GLY A 116 1.98 22.25 0.39
N TYR A 117 2.43 23.05 1.37
CA TYR A 117 1.91 24.41 1.58
C TYR A 117 2.67 25.49 0.80
N GLU A 118 3.89 25.20 0.39
CA GLU A 118 4.79 26.10 -0.31
C GLU A 118 5.45 25.38 -1.49
N LYS A 119 5.98 26.14 -2.44
CA LYS A 119 6.74 25.59 -3.57
C LYS A 119 7.93 24.78 -3.05
N PHE A 120 8.15 23.62 -3.64
CA PHE A 120 9.26 22.75 -3.31
C PHE A 120 9.89 22.23 -4.60
N LYS A 121 11.17 22.58 -4.84
CA LYS A 121 11.87 22.23 -6.09
C LYS A 121 12.41 20.80 -6.00
N ILE A 122 11.79 19.90 -6.75
CA ILE A 122 12.13 18.47 -6.85
C ILE A 122 11.90 17.96 -8.28
N ASP A 123 12.44 16.79 -8.62
CA ASP A 123 12.28 16.12 -9.93
C ASP A 123 11.01 15.28 -10.02
N PHE A 124 10.04 15.51 -9.15
CA PHE A 124 8.76 14.83 -9.10
C PHE A 124 7.63 15.86 -9.19
N PRO A 125 6.49 15.56 -9.83
CA PRO A 125 5.36 16.48 -9.90
C PRO A 125 4.94 16.94 -8.51
N TYR A 126 4.71 18.25 -8.34
CA TYR A 126 4.43 18.83 -7.02
C TYR A 126 3.32 19.89 -7.08
N SER A 127 2.34 19.75 -6.20
CA SER A 127 1.19 20.65 -6.06
C SER A 127 1.29 21.49 -4.79
N VAL A 128 0.97 22.78 -4.89
CA VAL A 128 0.86 23.66 -3.71
C VAL A 128 -0.61 23.82 -3.39
N TYR A 129 -1.05 23.35 -2.22
CA TYR A 129 -2.44 23.40 -1.82
C TYR A 129 -2.77 24.61 -0.94
N LYS A 130 -3.97 25.15 -1.16
CA LYS A 130 -4.58 26.27 -0.44
C LYS A 130 -5.62 25.74 0.55
N GLN A 131 -6.17 26.61 1.37
CA GLN A 131 -7.28 26.28 2.27
C GLN A 131 -8.58 25.93 1.54
N THR A 132 -8.72 26.37 0.29
CA THR A 132 -9.86 26.08 -0.57
C THR A 132 -9.77 24.73 -1.27
N ASP A 133 -8.61 24.07 -1.23
CA ASP A 133 -8.41 22.75 -1.84
C ASP A 133 -8.90 21.67 -0.88
N HIS A 134 -9.86 20.89 -1.34
CA HIS A 134 -10.51 19.81 -0.59
C HIS A 134 -10.27 18.48 -1.27
N CYS A 135 -9.90 17.46 -0.52
CA CYS A 135 -10.02 16.07 -0.97
C CYS A 135 -11.38 15.53 -0.54
N ILE A 136 -12.17 15.03 -1.49
CA ILE A 136 -13.56 14.67 -1.24
C ILE A 136 -13.66 13.20 -0.83
N ASP A 137 -14.14 12.95 0.40
CA ASP A 137 -14.34 11.63 1.00
C ASP A 137 -15.83 11.25 1.13
N ASP A 138 -16.73 12.09 0.59
CA ASP A 138 -18.16 11.77 0.48
C ASP A 138 -18.39 10.86 -0.72
N SER A 139 -18.68 9.58 -0.46
CA SER A 139 -18.87 8.55 -1.50
C SER A 139 -20.10 8.76 -2.39
N LYS A 140 -20.93 9.78 -2.11
CA LYS A 140 -22.09 10.17 -2.95
C LYS A 140 -21.79 11.33 -3.89
N SER A 141 -20.63 11.99 -3.71
CA SER A 141 -20.21 13.12 -4.54
C SER A 141 -19.67 12.65 -5.90
N GLU A 142 -19.93 13.42 -6.95
CA GLU A 142 -19.29 13.25 -8.27
C GLU A 142 -17.75 13.45 -8.18
N PHE A 143 -17.29 14.17 -7.16
CA PHE A 143 -15.86 14.43 -6.90
C PHE A 143 -15.23 13.45 -5.93
N TYR A 144 -15.90 12.35 -5.55
CA TYR A 144 -15.36 11.38 -4.62
C TYR A 144 -13.93 10.95 -4.99
N ASN A 145 -13.04 10.91 -3.98
CA ASN A 145 -11.62 10.57 -4.14
C ASN A 145 -10.84 11.49 -5.11
N THR A 146 -11.25 12.74 -5.23
CA THR A 146 -10.53 13.77 -6.00
C THR A 146 -10.17 14.97 -5.13
N ILE A 147 -9.14 15.72 -5.53
CA ILE A 147 -8.77 16.97 -4.90
C ILE A 147 -9.25 18.12 -5.81
N VAL A 148 -10.10 18.98 -5.26
CA VAL A 148 -10.73 20.09 -5.99
C VAL A 148 -10.54 21.43 -5.29
N ASP A 149 -10.45 22.51 -6.04
CA ASP A 149 -10.59 23.88 -5.51
C ASP A 149 -12.10 24.15 -5.31
N SER A 150 -12.54 24.17 -4.07
CA SER A 150 -13.96 24.33 -3.69
C SER A 150 -14.59 25.65 -4.17
N THR A 151 -13.77 26.62 -4.57
CA THR A 151 -14.25 27.89 -5.13
C THR A 151 -14.56 27.84 -6.63
N LYS A 152 -14.15 26.73 -7.31
CA LYS A 152 -14.27 26.57 -8.76
C LYS A 152 -15.32 25.57 -9.20
N ILE A 153 -15.96 24.90 -8.25
CA ILE A 153 -16.96 23.88 -8.52
C ILE A 153 -18.28 24.17 -7.80
N LYS A 154 -19.37 23.59 -8.28
CA LYS A 154 -20.62 23.52 -7.54
C LYS A 154 -20.50 22.38 -6.52
N LYS A 155 -20.47 22.73 -5.25
CA LYS A 155 -20.33 21.77 -4.16
C LYS A 155 -21.54 20.82 -4.08
N ASP A 156 -21.30 19.51 -4.16
CA ASP A 156 -22.29 18.43 -4.01
C ASP A 156 -22.00 17.50 -2.83
N TYR A 157 -20.93 17.75 -2.08
CA TYR A 157 -20.42 16.90 -1.00
C TYR A 157 -20.65 17.51 0.39
N LYS A 158 -20.74 16.63 1.40
CA LYS A 158 -20.92 16.98 2.83
C LYS A 158 -19.66 16.72 3.65
N SER A 159 -18.82 15.77 3.21
CA SER A 159 -17.59 15.36 3.88
C SER A 159 -16.38 15.56 2.95
N PHE A 160 -15.25 16.01 3.54
CA PHE A 160 -14.00 16.27 2.83
C PHE A 160 -12.84 16.51 3.79
N GLU A 161 -11.63 16.36 3.31
CA GLU A 161 -10.40 16.76 4.00
C GLU A 161 -9.86 18.07 3.43
N HIS A 162 -9.47 19.01 4.30
CA HIS A 162 -8.71 20.18 3.88
C HIS A 162 -7.29 19.79 3.47
N MET A 163 -6.84 20.16 2.28
CA MET A 163 -5.48 19.89 1.82
C MET A 163 -4.43 20.82 2.42
N ARG A 164 -4.86 21.94 3.02
CA ARG A 164 -4.01 22.80 3.85
C ARG A 164 -4.59 22.90 5.25
N LEU A 165 -4.01 22.10 6.16
CA LEU A 165 -4.43 22.05 7.56
C LEU A 165 -3.84 23.21 8.36
N LYS A 166 -4.45 23.55 9.51
CA LYS A 166 -3.89 24.52 10.47
C LYS A 166 -2.60 24.02 11.14
N ASN A 167 -2.36 22.72 11.11
CA ASN A 167 -1.13 22.08 11.57
C ASN A 167 -0.20 21.72 10.40
N ASN A 168 0.96 21.14 10.69
CA ASN A 168 1.98 20.82 9.70
C ASN A 168 1.84 19.41 9.09
N LEU A 169 0.75 18.67 9.35
CA LEU A 169 0.64 17.27 8.90
C LEU A 169 0.71 17.14 7.37
N TYR A 170 0.14 18.10 6.63
CA TYR A 170 0.13 18.14 5.16
C TYR A 170 1.10 19.17 4.56
N LYS A 171 2.04 19.70 5.39
CA LYS A 171 3.10 20.61 4.92
C LYS A 171 3.96 19.99 3.83
N TYR A 172 4.17 18.68 3.88
CA TYR A 172 4.79 17.83 2.87
C TYR A 172 4.02 16.52 2.80
N GLY A 173 3.69 16.08 1.59
CA GLY A 173 3.01 14.81 1.38
C GLY A 173 3.14 14.31 -0.05
N ILE A 174 2.60 13.11 -0.29
CA ILE A 174 2.54 12.45 -1.59
C ILE A 174 1.15 11.83 -1.69
N THR A 175 0.44 12.04 -2.79
CA THR A 175 -0.82 11.36 -3.06
C THR A 175 -0.57 9.91 -3.48
N VAL A 176 -1.36 8.99 -2.97
CA VAL A 176 -1.34 7.58 -3.36
C VAL A 176 -2.54 7.30 -4.24
N ASN A 177 -2.33 6.78 -5.44
CA ASN A 177 -3.40 6.48 -6.40
C ASN A 177 -4.15 5.19 -5.99
N HIS A 178 -4.76 5.23 -4.81
CA HIS A 178 -5.71 4.24 -4.36
C HIS A 178 -7.10 4.57 -4.91
N ASN A 179 -7.84 3.55 -5.33
CA ASN A 179 -9.18 3.69 -5.88
C ASN A 179 -9.28 4.74 -7.01
N PRO A 180 -8.45 4.64 -8.06
CA PRO A 180 -8.37 5.66 -9.10
C PRO A 180 -9.66 5.79 -9.93
N ASN A 181 -10.51 4.76 -9.92
CA ASN A 181 -11.81 4.77 -10.61
C ASN A 181 -12.95 5.27 -9.72
N GLN A 182 -12.65 5.83 -8.54
CA GLN A 182 -13.64 6.45 -7.66
C GLN A 182 -14.81 5.52 -7.27
N VAL A 183 -14.52 4.22 -7.12
CA VAL A 183 -15.53 3.25 -6.68
C VAL A 183 -16.05 3.66 -5.31
N ALA A 184 -17.34 3.93 -5.22
CA ALA A 184 -17.98 4.40 -4.00
C ALA A 184 -17.73 3.45 -2.81
N ASN A 185 -17.43 4.01 -1.65
CA ASN A 185 -17.12 3.30 -0.40
C ASN A 185 -15.86 2.42 -0.41
N ALA A 186 -15.05 2.43 -1.46
CA ALA A 186 -13.81 1.67 -1.51
C ALA A 186 -12.61 2.38 -0.82
N GLY A 187 -12.82 3.54 -0.26
CA GLY A 187 -11.81 4.37 0.39
C GLY A 187 -11.30 5.50 -0.50
N SER A 188 -10.96 6.63 0.10
CA SER A 188 -10.57 7.86 -0.56
C SER A 188 -9.46 8.60 0.18
N CYS A 189 -8.88 9.61 -0.46
CA CYS A 189 -7.97 10.58 0.16
C CYS A 189 -6.78 9.93 0.88
N ILE A 190 -6.09 9.03 0.18
CA ILE A 190 -4.93 8.31 0.73
C ILE A 190 -3.65 9.05 0.39
N PHE A 191 -2.90 9.39 1.43
CA PHE A 191 -1.66 10.15 1.32
C PHE A 191 -0.51 9.51 2.12
N MET A 192 0.71 9.83 1.73
CA MET A 192 1.88 9.77 2.61
C MET A 192 2.13 11.17 3.14
N HIS A 193 2.29 11.35 4.48
CA HIS A 193 2.39 12.68 5.07
C HIS A 193 3.18 12.70 6.40
N ILE A 194 3.31 13.87 7.03
CA ILE A 194 4.00 14.03 8.31
C ILE A 194 3.15 13.43 9.44
N LYS A 195 3.75 12.59 10.28
CA LYS A 195 3.04 11.97 11.41
C LYS A 195 2.72 12.97 12.53
N SER A 196 1.59 12.75 13.19
CA SER A 196 1.22 13.50 14.39
C SER A 196 2.22 13.27 15.54
N LYS A 197 2.44 14.29 16.35
CA LYS A 197 3.23 14.21 17.57
C LYS A 197 2.59 13.31 18.64
N SER A 198 1.28 13.11 18.59
CA SER A 198 0.54 12.25 19.54
C SER A 198 0.81 10.75 19.36
N GLY A 199 1.49 10.34 18.27
CA GLY A 199 1.88 8.95 18.05
C GLY A 199 0.74 7.98 17.70
N GLY A 200 -0.50 8.47 17.54
CA GLY A 200 -1.64 7.66 17.09
C GLY A 200 -1.51 7.24 15.62
N GLY A 201 -2.28 6.21 15.22
CA GLY A 201 -2.46 5.85 13.81
C GLY A 201 -3.26 6.91 13.04
N THR A 202 -3.26 6.83 11.72
CA THR A 202 -3.99 7.73 10.82
C THR A 202 -5.42 7.25 10.57
N ALA A 203 -6.19 7.98 9.77
CA ALA A 203 -7.50 7.51 9.26
C ALA A 203 -7.38 6.49 8.12
N GLY A 204 -6.18 6.36 7.50
CA GLY A 204 -5.91 5.45 6.39
C GLY A 204 -4.61 5.77 5.65
N CYS A 205 -4.01 6.92 5.91
CA CYS A 205 -2.76 7.37 5.32
C CYS A 205 -1.53 6.66 5.89
N THR A 206 -0.37 6.86 5.25
CA THR A 206 0.94 6.42 5.75
C THR A 206 1.72 7.64 6.23
N ALA A 207 2.07 7.72 7.52
CA ALA A 207 2.69 8.90 8.08
C ALA A 207 4.07 8.63 8.69
N MET A 208 4.95 9.61 8.59
CA MET A 208 6.34 9.52 9.02
C MET A 208 6.88 10.86 9.55
N LYS A 209 8.10 10.87 10.09
CA LYS A 209 8.77 12.12 10.50
C LYS A 209 8.93 13.07 9.31
N GLU A 210 8.88 14.39 9.53
CA GLU A 210 9.01 15.42 8.48
C GLU A 210 10.30 15.26 7.66
N GLY A 211 11.43 15.02 8.28
CA GLY A 211 12.69 14.79 7.55
C GLY A 211 12.66 13.58 6.62
N ALA A 212 11.90 12.54 6.99
CA ALA A 212 11.76 11.34 6.16
C ALA A 212 10.91 11.59 4.91
N ILE A 213 9.76 12.26 5.02
CA ILE A 213 8.95 12.59 3.84
C ILE A 213 9.68 13.54 2.90
N ILE A 214 10.45 14.50 3.42
CA ILE A 214 11.32 15.39 2.62
C ILE A 214 12.38 14.58 1.86
N THR A 215 13.01 13.61 2.53
CA THR A 215 14.02 12.73 1.91
C THR A 215 13.40 11.91 0.78
N ILE A 216 12.20 11.37 0.98
CA ILE A 216 11.46 10.63 -0.07
C ILE A 216 11.14 11.56 -1.23
N LEU A 217 10.53 12.72 -1.00
CA LEU A 217 10.17 13.69 -2.04
C LEU A 217 11.37 14.11 -2.91
N LYS A 218 12.54 14.34 -2.30
CA LYS A 218 13.79 14.66 -3.02
C LYS A 218 14.36 13.50 -3.82
N TRP A 219 14.08 12.26 -3.41
CA TRP A 219 14.57 11.07 -4.08
C TRP A 219 13.68 10.64 -5.24
N LEU A 220 12.35 10.90 -5.17
CA LEU A 220 11.40 10.53 -6.21
C LEU A 220 11.68 11.26 -7.52
N LYS A 221 11.57 10.53 -8.64
CA LYS A 221 11.71 11.05 -10.00
C LYS A 221 10.56 10.59 -10.86
N LYS A 222 9.99 11.51 -11.65
CA LYS A 222 8.83 11.22 -12.51
C LYS A 222 9.11 10.13 -13.55
N ASP A 223 10.28 10.19 -14.19
CA ASP A 223 10.71 9.25 -15.22
C ASP A 223 10.94 7.82 -14.70
N LYS A 224 11.19 7.69 -13.39
CA LYS A 224 11.36 6.41 -12.69
C LYS A 224 10.04 5.70 -12.38
N LYS A 225 8.88 6.32 -12.67
CA LYS A 225 7.53 5.77 -12.42
C LYS A 225 7.39 5.15 -11.02
N PRO A 226 7.59 5.92 -9.95
CA PRO A 226 7.66 5.39 -8.61
C PRO A 226 6.34 4.76 -8.15
N LEU A 227 6.46 3.67 -7.38
CA LEU A 227 5.34 2.90 -6.84
C LEU A 227 5.42 2.82 -5.31
N LEU A 228 4.27 2.58 -4.69
CA LEU A 228 4.14 2.18 -3.30
C LEU A 228 3.63 0.73 -3.26
N LEU A 229 4.38 -0.16 -2.64
CA LEU A 229 3.95 -1.48 -2.21
C LEU A 229 3.76 -1.46 -0.70
N GLN A 230 2.58 -1.83 -0.22
CA GLN A 230 2.24 -1.78 1.21
C GLN A 230 1.52 -3.06 1.62
N LEU A 231 2.18 -3.90 2.43
CA LEU A 231 1.70 -5.24 2.78
C LEU A 231 2.15 -5.65 4.20
N PRO A 232 1.43 -6.55 4.87
CA PRO A 232 1.99 -7.32 5.98
C PRO A 232 3.15 -8.18 5.50
N GLN A 233 4.13 -8.44 6.37
CA GLN A 233 5.33 -9.24 6.07
C GLN A 233 4.98 -10.62 5.49
N GLU A 234 3.96 -11.28 6.04
CA GLU A 234 3.52 -12.59 5.55
C GLU A 234 3.01 -12.57 4.11
N GLU A 235 2.37 -11.46 3.69
CA GLU A 235 1.86 -11.32 2.31
C GLU A 235 2.99 -10.98 1.33
N VAL A 236 4.03 -10.27 1.75
CA VAL A 236 5.22 -10.04 0.93
C VAL A 236 5.81 -11.37 0.47
N ALA A 237 6.05 -12.30 1.39
CA ALA A 237 6.61 -13.61 1.09
C ALA A 237 5.72 -14.43 0.13
N LYS A 238 4.39 -14.32 0.26
CA LYS A 238 3.41 -15.08 -0.53
C LYS A 238 3.09 -14.47 -1.87
N LYS A 239 3.06 -13.14 -1.98
CA LYS A 239 2.47 -12.40 -3.12
C LYS A 239 3.48 -11.73 -4.03
N ILE A 240 4.71 -11.54 -3.59
CA ILE A 240 5.74 -10.90 -4.41
C ILE A 240 6.56 -11.98 -5.11
N ALA A 241 6.54 -11.96 -6.46
CA ALA A 241 7.29 -12.91 -7.28
C ALA A 241 8.80 -12.59 -7.32
N ASP A 242 9.18 -11.34 -7.11
CA ASP A 242 10.55 -10.86 -7.23
C ASP A 242 11.34 -11.12 -5.94
N ASP A 243 12.25 -12.09 -5.99
CA ASP A 243 13.06 -12.51 -4.82
C ASP A 243 14.01 -11.41 -4.32
N SER A 244 14.37 -10.43 -5.15
CA SER A 244 15.20 -9.30 -4.72
C SER A 244 14.50 -8.32 -3.77
N LEU A 245 13.18 -8.51 -3.56
CA LEU A 245 12.35 -7.74 -2.64
C LEU A 245 11.98 -8.49 -1.34
N LYS A 246 12.36 -9.75 -1.21
CA LYS A 246 12.06 -10.60 -0.04
C LYS A 246 13.11 -10.55 1.06
#